data_00d21a1a74958f1b4cc03993a04c841e
#
_entry.id   00d21a1a74958f1b4cc03993a04c841e
#
_cell.length_a   1.000
_cell.length_b   1.000
_cell.length_c   1.000
_cell.angle_alpha   90.00
_cell.angle_beta   90.00
_cell.angle_gamma   90.00
#
_symmetry.space_group_name_H-M   'P 1'
#
loop_
_entity.id
_entity.type
_entity.pdbx_description
1 polymer ?
#
loop_
_entity_poly.entity_id
_entity_poly.type
_entity_poly.pdbx_seq_one_letter_code
_entity_poly.pdbx_strand_id
1 'polypeptide(L)'
;MKHSFLLLIISFLLFSCGNTIARKPIVRKTATFMKESVSFNKSLISEEENEIKSIMELDSLNTYIASSDGFWYKYEQKNIATYVPQFGDELTYTFNVSDFKNNIIYTSEEIGEQLYVVDQQEIIEGLRNGLKLMNEGDIVTFLFPSHKVFGYLGDQKKIDINQPLIYKVQLIKIKKKNESN
;
A
#
# COMPACT_ATOMS: atom_id res chain seq x y z
N MET A 1 -42.19 -8.83 68.16
CA MET A 1 -42.49 -7.94 67.00
C MET A 1 -41.28 -7.52 66.18
N LYS A 2 -40.09 -7.26 66.74
CA LYS A 2 -38.90 -6.86 65.96
C LYS A 2 -38.38 -7.95 65.00
N HIS A 3 -38.40 -9.22 65.41
CA HIS A 3 -37.89 -10.32 64.56
C HIS A 3 -38.82 -10.69 63.42
N SER A 4 -40.12 -10.48 63.58
CA SER A 4 -41.13 -10.70 62.54
C SER A 4 -41.01 -9.69 61.41
N PHE A 5 -40.65 -8.44 61.73
CA PHE A 5 -40.44 -7.39 60.74
C PHE A 5 -39.14 -7.59 59.93
N LEU A 6 -38.09 -8.13 60.61
CA LEU A 6 -36.84 -8.47 59.95
C LEU A 6 -36.97 -9.60 58.93
N LEU A 7 -37.74 -10.63 59.26
CA LEU A 7 -38.07 -11.76 58.37
C LEU A 7 -38.84 -11.30 57.14
N LEU A 8 -39.74 -10.32 57.27
CA LEU A 8 -40.52 -9.78 56.16
C LEU A 8 -39.65 -8.96 55.17
N ILE A 9 -38.65 -8.22 55.67
CA ILE A 9 -37.68 -7.49 54.83
C ILE A 9 -36.78 -8.45 54.08
N ILE A 10 -36.28 -9.54 54.72
CA ILE A 10 -35.44 -10.55 54.06
C ILE A 10 -36.20 -11.29 52.97
N SER A 11 -37.53 -11.56 53.18
CA SER A 11 -38.35 -12.18 52.17
C SER A 11 -38.56 -11.31 50.93
N PHE A 12 -38.59 -9.98 51.08
CA PHE A 12 -38.72 -9.04 49.96
C PHE A 12 -37.47 -8.90 49.09
N LEU A 13 -36.28 -9.17 49.67
CA LEU A 13 -35.03 -9.11 48.94
C LEU A 13 -34.76 -10.32 48.04
N LEU A 14 -35.51 -11.42 48.22
CA LEU A 14 -35.34 -12.65 47.42
C LEU A 14 -36.15 -12.64 46.10
N PHE A 15 -37.02 -11.66 45.87
CA PHE A 15 -37.84 -11.56 44.65
C PHE A 15 -37.18 -10.70 43.54
N SER A 16 -35.96 -10.25 43.70
CA SER A 16 -35.26 -9.40 42.72
C SER A 16 -34.49 -10.19 41.64
N CYS A 17 -34.97 -11.37 41.24
CA CYS A 17 -34.45 -12.04 40.04
C CYS A 17 -35.29 -11.65 38.82
N GLY A 18 -35.00 -10.49 38.25
CA GLY A 18 -35.47 -10.15 36.91
C GLY A 18 -34.74 -11.04 35.89
N ASN A 19 -35.48 -11.86 35.15
CA ASN A 19 -34.96 -12.59 34.02
C ASN A 19 -34.39 -11.60 32.98
N THR A 20 -33.08 -11.41 32.94
CA THR A 20 -32.40 -10.69 31.89
C THR A 20 -32.49 -11.52 30.60
N ILE A 21 -33.42 -11.16 29.71
CA ILE A 21 -33.49 -11.74 28.37
C ILE A 21 -32.17 -11.42 27.69
N ALA A 22 -31.32 -12.42 27.48
CA ALA A 22 -30.10 -12.29 26.73
C ALA A 22 -30.43 -11.70 25.34
N ARG A 23 -29.85 -10.54 25.02
CA ARG A 23 -30.04 -9.93 23.69
C ARG A 23 -29.46 -10.91 22.67
N LYS A 24 -30.27 -11.34 21.71
CA LYS A 24 -29.78 -12.11 20.57
C LYS A 24 -28.68 -11.30 19.89
N PRO A 25 -27.50 -11.90 19.57
CA PRO A 25 -26.46 -11.20 18.85
C PRO A 25 -27.06 -10.68 17.53
N ILE A 26 -26.91 -9.38 17.28
CA ILE A 26 -27.28 -8.79 15.99
C ILE A 26 -26.26 -9.33 15.00
N VAL A 27 -26.63 -10.36 14.26
CA VAL A 27 -25.85 -10.83 13.10
C VAL A 27 -25.96 -9.74 12.05
N ARG A 28 -25.07 -8.75 12.10
CA ARG A 28 -24.84 -7.86 10.97
C ARG A 28 -24.41 -8.76 9.81
N LYS A 29 -25.04 -8.60 8.65
CA LYS A 29 -24.79 -9.41 7.45
C LYS A 29 -23.34 -9.15 6.95
N THR A 30 -22.37 -9.71 7.63
CA THR A 30 -20.94 -9.60 7.31
C THR A 30 -20.65 -10.03 5.87
N ALA A 31 -21.41 -11.02 5.36
CA ALA A 31 -21.29 -11.50 3.99
C ALA A 31 -21.68 -10.44 2.93
N THR A 32 -22.63 -9.54 3.22
CA THR A 32 -23.03 -8.47 2.29
C THR A 32 -21.96 -7.38 2.26
N PHE A 33 -21.48 -6.97 3.43
CA PHE A 33 -20.40 -5.98 3.53
C PHE A 33 -19.11 -6.44 2.82
N MET A 34 -18.70 -7.70 3.01
CA MET A 34 -17.55 -8.26 2.32
C MET A 34 -17.72 -8.27 0.79
N LYS A 35 -18.92 -8.63 0.29
CA LYS A 35 -19.20 -8.62 -1.15
C LYS A 35 -19.14 -7.19 -1.72
N GLU A 36 -19.70 -6.22 -1.01
CA GLU A 36 -19.67 -4.80 -1.40
C GLU A 36 -18.23 -4.28 -1.43
N SER A 37 -17.41 -4.58 -0.41
CA SER A 37 -16.00 -4.19 -0.38
C SER A 37 -15.18 -4.82 -1.51
N VAL A 38 -15.41 -6.10 -1.81
CA VAL A 38 -14.73 -6.79 -2.92
C VAL A 38 -15.14 -6.19 -4.26
N SER A 39 -16.43 -5.88 -4.47
CA SER A 39 -16.89 -5.26 -5.72
C SER A 39 -16.34 -3.84 -5.88
N PHE A 40 -16.31 -3.06 -4.81
CA PHE A 40 -15.70 -1.73 -4.80
C PHE A 40 -14.21 -1.78 -5.17
N ASN A 41 -13.43 -2.64 -4.52
CA ASN A 41 -12.00 -2.77 -4.82
C ASN A 41 -11.74 -3.22 -6.26
N LYS A 42 -12.58 -4.11 -6.81
CA LYS A 42 -12.46 -4.53 -8.21
C LYS A 42 -12.75 -3.39 -9.18
N SER A 43 -13.78 -2.57 -8.92
CA SER A 43 -14.07 -1.43 -9.79
C SER A 43 -12.95 -0.40 -9.73
N LEU A 44 -12.45 -0.08 -8.54
CA LEU A 44 -11.32 0.83 -8.34
C LEU A 44 -10.09 0.39 -9.13
N ILE A 45 -9.67 -0.87 -8.96
CA ILE A 45 -8.51 -1.42 -9.69
C ILE A 45 -8.74 -1.32 -11.20
N SER A 46 -9.94 -1.68 -11.68
CA SER A 46 -10.25 -1.61 -13.12
C SER A 46 -10.23 -0.18 -13.66
N GLU A 47 -10.69 0.79 -12.89
CA GLU A 47 -10.65 2.21 -13.25
C GLU A 47 -9.20 2.70 -13.35
N GLU A 48 -8.38 2.42 -12.34
CA GLU A 48 -6.95 2.77 -12.32
C GLU A 48 -6.16 2.11 -13.46
N GLU A 49 -6.42 0.83 -13.76
CA GLU A 49 -5.81 0.14 -14.91
C GLU A 49 -6.21 0.76 -16.25
N ASN A 50 -7.45 1.25 -16.40
CA ASN A 50 -7.87 1.94 -17.60
C ASN A 50 -7.20 3.32 -17.73
N GLU A 51 -7.01 4.06 -16.63
CA GLU A 51 -6.24 5.30 -16.63
C GLU A 51 -4.78 5.04 -17.02
N ILE A 52 -4.14 3.99 -16.48
CA ILE A 52 -2.79 3.58 -16.85
C ILE A 52 -2.70 3.27 -18.35
N LYS A 53 -3.66 2.51 -18.90
CA LYS A 53 -3.70 2.24 -20.35
C LYS A 53 -3.77 3.52 -21.16
N SER A 54 -4.61 4.47 -20.75
CA SER A 54 -4.73 5.77 -21.41
C SER A 54 -3.42 6.57 -21.37
N ILE A 55 -2.70 6.55 -20.24
CA ILE A 55 -1.36 7.18 -20.11
C ILE A 55 -0.37 6.53 -21.09
N MET A 56 -0.34 5.19 -21.16
CA MET A 56 0.55 4.47 -22.07
C MET A 56 0.22 4.73 -23.56
N GLU A 57 -1.06 4.84 -23.91
CA GLU A 57 -1.51 5.17 -25.27
C GLU A 57 -1.11 6.60 -25.67
N LEU A 58 -1.23 7.57 -24.77
CA LEU A 58 -0.80 8.94 -24.98
C LEU A 58 0.72 9.07 -25.12
N ASP A 59 1.48 8.21 -24.45
CA ASP A 59 2.94 8.15 -24.50
C ASP A 59 3.43 7.08 -25.50
N SER A 60 2.85 7.09 -26.70
CA SER A 60 3.04 6.07 -27.73
C SER A 60 4.48 5.93 -28.28
N LEU A 61 5.35 6.90 -27.99
CA LEU A 61 6.78 6.86 -28.36
C LEU A 61 7.60 5.94 -27.43
N ASN A 62 7.08 5.59 -26.29
CA ASN A 62 7.72 4.76 -25.28
C ASN A 62 7.05 3.39 -25.15
N THR A 63 7.84 2.37 -24.89
CA THR A 63 7.34 1.02 -24.63
C THR A 63 7.23 0.77 -23.14
N TYR A 64 6.01 0.55 -22.67
CA TYR A 64 5.75 0.12 -21.30
C TYR A 64 5.73 -1.40 -21.18
N ILE A 65 6.25 -1.89 -20.08
CA ILE A 65 6.33 -3.31 -19.74
C ILE A 65 5.38 -3.56 -18.56
N ALA A 66 4.50 -4.56 -18.71
CA ALA A 66 3.66 -5.01 -17.60
C ALA A 66 4.48 -5.91 -16.67
N SER A 67 4.54 -5.57 -15.38
CA SER A 67 5.14 -6.41 -14.36
C SER A 67 4.19 -7.53 -13.94
N SER A 68 4.72 -8.70 -13.58
CA SER A 68 3.98 -9.77 -12.92
C SER A 68 3.38 -9.36 -11.57
N ASP A 69 3.93 -8.30 -10.95
CA ASP A 69 3.50 -7.78 -9.65
C ASP A 69 2.36 -6.76 -9.74
N GLY A 70 1.77 -6.55 -10.93
CA GLY A 70 0.59 -5.72 -11.12
C GLY A 70 0.87 -4.22 -11.15
N PHE A 71 1.93 -3.82 -11.81
CA PHE A 71 2.25 -2.44 -12.17
C PHE A 71 2.89 -2.39 -13.55
N TRP A 72 3.06 -1.18 -14.12
CA TRP A 72 3.69 -0.98 -15.43
C TRP A 72 4.90 -0.08 -15.27
N TYR A 73 5.88 -0.26 -16.16
CA TYR A 73 7.09 0.54 -16.14
C TYR A 73 7.70 0.71 -17.51
N LYS A 74 8.48 1.79 -17.67
CA LYS A 74 9.34 2.04 -18.83
C LYS A 74 10.72 2.50 -18.37
N TYR A 75 11.73 2.14 -19.15
CA TYR A 75 13.07 2.66 -18.95
C TYR A 75 13.18 4.03 -19.64
N GLU A 76 13.52 5.07 -18.88
CA GLU A 76 13.99 6.35 -19.42
C GLU A 76 15.46 6.24 -19.81
N GLN A 77 16.24 5.55 -18.98
CA GLN A 77 17.63 5.19 -19.23
C GLN A 77 17.84 3.75 -18.75
N LYS A 78 18.40 2.91 -19.63
CA LYS A 78 18.73 1.53 -19.30
C LYS A 78 20.24 1.34 -19.41
N ASN A 79 20.89 0.91 -18.32
CA ASN A 79 22.31 0.56 -18.31
C ASN A 79 22.53 -0.83 -18.90
N ILE A 80 23.73 -1.06 -19.44
CA ILE A 80 24.16 -2.35 -20.01
C ILE A 80 24.46 -3.38 -18.89
N ALA A 81 24.59 -2.93 -17.63
CA ALA A 81 24.79 -3.80 -16.48
C ALA A 81 23.73 -4.92 -16.46
N THR A 82 24.13 -6.11 -16.04
CA THR A 82 23.27 -7.30 -16.01
C THR A 82 22.95 -7.76 -14.58
N TYR A 83 23.48 -7.04 -13.57
CA TYR A 83 23.25 -7.38 -12.17
C TYR A 83 22.03 -6.66 -11.63
N VAL A 84 21.02 -7.43 -11.23
CA VAL A 84 19.84 -6.92 -10.55
C VAL A 84 19.95 -7.17 -9.04
N PRO A 85 19.36 -6.32 -8.20
CA PRO A 85 19.41 -6.42 -6.75
C PRO A 85 18.99 -7.79 -6.22
N GLN A 86 19.78 -8.32 -5.29
CA GLN A 86 19.54 -9.58 -4.61
C GLN A 86 19.26 -9.37 -3.12
N PHE A 87 18.71 -10.38 -2.45
CA PHE A 87 18.46 -10.34 -1.02
C PHE A 87 19.68 -9.90 -0.21
N GLY A 88 19.51 -8.82 0.55
CA GLY A 88 20.54 -8.26 1.43
C GLY A 88 21.49 -7.27 0.78
N ASP A 89 21.38 -6.98 -0.53
CA ASP A 89 22.11 -5.88 -1.16
C ASP A 89 21.59 -4.53 -0.65
N GLU A 90 22.49 -3.56 -0.50
CA GLU A 90 22.16 -2.19 -0.12
C GLU A 90 22.05 -1.32 -1.37
N LEU A 91 20.88 -0.73 -1.58
CA LEU A 91 20.58 0.14 -2.71
C LEU A 91 20.61 1.59 -2.28
N THR A 92 21.27 2.45 -3.07
CA THR A 92 21.15 3.91 -2.99
C THR A 92 20.33 4.38 -4.19
N TYR A 93 19.24 5.09 -3.96
CA TYR A 93 18.35 5.55 -5.02
C TYR A 93 17.69 6.89 -4.67
N THR A 94 17.20 7.58 -5.71
CA THR A 94 16.37 8.77 -5.60
C THR A 94 15.10 8.58 -6.41
N PHE A 95 14.05 9.34 -6.08
CA PHE A 95 12.83 9.30 -6.86
C PHE A 95 12.02 10.60 -6.77
N ASN A 96 11.24 10.85 -7.81
CA ASN A 96 10.15 11.84 -7.81
C ASN A 96 8.82 11.10 -7.79
N VAL A 97 7.81 11.71 -7.18
CA VAL A 97 6.44 11.21 -7.15
C VAL A 97 5.51 12.23 -7.76
N SER A 98 4.66 11.79 -8.67
CA SER A 98 3.58 12.60 -9.25
C SER A 98 2.27 11.81 -9.33
N ASP A 99 1.16 12.52 -9.48
CA ASP A 99 -0.12 11.92 -9.81
C ASP A 99 -0.18 11.55 -11.32
N PHE A 100 -1.26 10.90 -11.74
CA PHE A 100 -1.47 10.54 -13.15
C PHE A 100 -1.73 11.73 -14.08
N LYS A 101 -1.90 12.93 -13.53
CA LYS A 101 -1.97 14.20 -14.30
C LYS A 101 -0.61 14.89 -14.41
N ASN A 102 0.47 14.21 -13.93
CA ASN A 102 1.84 14.72 -13.84
C ASN A 102 2.02 15.91 -12.87
N ASN A 103 1.10 16.14 -11.93
CA ASN A 103 1.34 17.10 -10.87
C ASN A 103 2.35 16.48 -9.89
N ILE A 104 3.47 17.19 -9.66
CA ILE A 104 4.51 16.73 -8.75
C ILE A 104 4.01 16.81 -7.31
N ILE A 105 4.10 15.70 -6.58
CA ILE A 105 3.73 15.59 -5.17
C ILE A 105 4.98 15.69 -4.30
N TYR A 106 6.03 14.97 -4.67
CA TYR A 106 7.34 14.99 -4.01
C TYR A 106 8.45 15.00 -5.04
N THR A 107 9.48 15.82 -4.79
CA THR A 107 10.70 15.84 -5.62
C THR A 107 11.84 15.06 -4.98
N SER A 108 12.79 14.60 -5.79
CA SER A 108 14.02 13.95 -5.31
C SER A 108 14.86 14.85 -4.42
N GLU A 109 14.82 16.17 -4.63
CA GLU A 109 15.53 17.15 -3.80
C GLU A 109 14.88 17.28 -2.41
N GLU A 110 13.54 17.20 -2.33
CA GLU A 110 12.79 17.24 -1.07
C GLU A 110 12.98 15.96 -0.25
N ILE A 111 13.03 14.81 -0.92
CA ILE A 111 13.16 13.48 -0.29
C ILE A 111 14.61 13.15 0.05
N GLY A 112 15.56 13.54 -0.81
CA GLY A 112 16.96 13.18 -0.76
C GLY A 112 17.24 11.73 -1.19
N GLU A 113 18.50 11.32 -1.09
CA GLU A 113 18.89 9.94 -1.35
C GLU A 113 18.33 8.98 -0.30
N GLN A 114 17.81 7.86 -0.76
CA GLN A 114 17.26 6.80 0.06
C GLN A 114 18.17 5.58 0.04
N LEU A 115 18.23 4.91 1.18
CA LEU A 115 18.92 3.63 1.34
C LEU A 115 17.89 2.54 1.59
N TYR A 116 18.06 1.40 0.94
CA TYR A 116 17.18 0.24 1.10
C TYR A 116 17.99 -1.04 1.07
N VAL A 117 17.86 -1.85 2.10
CA VAL A 117 18.44 -3.20 2.13
C VAL A 117 17.38 -4.19 1.64
N VAL A 118 17.66 -4.81 0.48
CA VAL A 118 16.70 -5.65 -0.25
C VAL A 118 16.13 -6.75 0.64
N ASP A 119 14.79 -6.74 0.76
CA ASP A 119 13.98 -7.70 1.54
C ASP A 119 14.37 -7.85 3.03
N GLN A 120 15.07 -6.86 3.59
CA GLN A 120 15.37 -6.75 5.03
C GLN A 120 14.72 -5.52 5.68
N GLN A 121 14.16 -4.64 4.90
CA GLN A 121 13.47 -3.44 5.37
C GLN A 121 12.08 -3.34 4.70
N GLU A 122 11.14 -2.73 5.41
CA GLU A 122 9.82 -2.46 4.87
C GLU A 122 9.79 -1.12 4.13
N ILE A 123 9.43 -1.16 2.85
CA ILE A 123 9.08 -0.02 2.02
C ILE A 123 7.79 -0.36 1.25
N ILE A 124 7.19 0.61 0.58
CA ILE A 124 5.99 0.38 -0.22
C ILE A 124 6.22 -0.73 -1.25
N GLU A 125 5.23 -1.62 -1.40
CA GLU A 125 5.32 -2.84 -2.20
C GLU A 125 5.76 -2.58 -3.64
N GLY A 126 5.14 -1.59 -4.30
CA GLY A 126 5.45 -1.25 -5.69
C GLY A 126 6.92 -0.86 -5.87
N LEU A 127 7.43 0.01 -4.99
CA LEU A 127 8.83 0.45 -5.07
C LEU A 127 9.80 -0.69 -4.75
N ARG A 128 9.50 -1.53 -3.75
CA ARG A 128 10.29 -2.72 -3.40
C ARG A 128 10.45 -3.67 -4.58
N ASN A 129 9.34 -3.96 -5.28
CA ASN A 129 9.35 -4.85 -6.43
C ASN A 129 9.95 -4.16 -7.67
N GLY A 130 9.70 -2.86 -7.85
CA GLY A 130 10.27 -2.07 -8.94
C GLY A 130 11.81 -1.99 -8.89
N LEU A 131 12.37 -1.74 -7.72
CA LEU A 131 13.83 -1.67 -7.54
C LEU A 131 14.55 -2.97 -7.92
N LYS A 132 13.91 -4.13 -7.71
CA LYS A 132 14.48 -5.44 -8.08
C LYS A 132 14.58 -5.66 -9.60
N LEU A 133 13.92 -4.84 -10.41
CA LEU A 133 13.97 -4.91 -11.88
C LEU A 133 15.08 -4.01 -12.47
N MET A 134 15.71 -3.16 -11.65
CA MET A 134 16.65 -2.13 -12.08
C MET A 134 18.09 -2.60 -11.93
N ASN A 135 18.95 -2.13 -12.84
CA ASN A 135 20.39 -2.20 -12.70
C ASN A 135 20.93 -0.87 -12.13
N GLU A 136 22.14 -0.89 -11.61
CA GLU A 136 22.83 0.34 -11.23
C GLU A 136 22.94 1.29 -12.42
N GLY A 137 22.55 2.55 -12.22
CA GLY A 137 22.52 3.59 -13.24
C GLY A 137 21.23 3.65 -14.06
N ASP A 138 20.27 2.74 -13.87
CA ASP A 138 18.96 2.80 -14.55
C ASP A 138 18.12 3.98 -14.03
N ILE A 139 17.35 4.57 -14.95
CA ILE A 139 16.25 5.50 -14.63
C ILE A 139 14.98 4.89 -15.19
N VAL A 140 14.02 4.64 -14.33
CA VAL A 140 12.76 3.95 -14.64
C VAL A 140 11.57 4.76 -14.17
N THR A 141 10.57 4.88 -15.02
CA THR A 141 9.26 5.43 -14.66
C THR A 141 8.31 4.27 -14.43
N PHE A 142 7.75 4.21 -13.21
CA PHE A 142 6.75 3.24 -12.79
C PHE A 142 5.37 3.88 -12.72
N LEU A 143 4.36 3.17 -13.20
CA LEU A 143 2.95 3.50 -13.03
C LEU A 143 2.35 2.51 -12.03
N PHE A 144 2.13 2.98 -10.81
CA PHE A 144 1.62 2.15 -9.72
C PHE A 144 0.14 2.39 -9.49
N PRO A 145 -0.71 1.36 -9.57
CA PRO A 145 -2.04 1.41 -9.00
C PRO A 145 -1.98 1.72 -7.50
N SER A 146 -3.00 2.34 -6.95
CA SER A 146 -3.02 2.82 -5.57
C SER A 146 -2.70 1.73 -4.54
N HIS A 147 -3.21 0.51 -4.76
CA HIS A 147 -2.99 -0.62 -3.86
C HIS A 147 -1.54 -1.15 -3.83
N LYS A 148 -0.70 -0.75 -4.78
CA LYS A 148 0.74 -1.07 -4.80
C LYS A 148 1.59 -0.03 -4.07
N VAL A 149 1.00 1.09 -3.71
CA VAL A 149 1.66 2.19 -3.00
C VAL A 149 0.99 2.46 -1.66
N PHE A 150 0.25 3.52 -1.47
CA PHE A 150 -0.31 3.90 -0.16
C PHE A 150 -1.74 3.40 0.06
N GLY A 151 -2.43 2.93 -0.98
CA GLY A 151 -3.77 2.34 -0.92
C GLY A 151 -4.81 3.22 -0.23
N TYR A 152 -5.65 2.60 0.60
CA TYR A 152 -6.76 3.26 1.28
C TYR A 152 -6.34 4.18 2.46
N LEU A 153 -5.06 4.22 2.83
CA LEU A 153 -4.56 5.08 3.91
C LEU A 153 -4.00 6.40 3.40
N GLY A 154 -3.52 6.46 2.15
CA GLY A 154 -2.66 7.56 1.70
C GLY A 154 -1.35 7.62 2.51
N ASP A 155 -0.60 8.71 2.39
CA ASP A 155 0.61 8.95 3.21
C ASP A 155 0.33 9.88 4.40
N GLN A 156 -0.93 10.29 4.59
CA GLN A 156 -1.41 11.23 5.60
C GLN A 156 -0.75 12.62 5.53
N LYS A 157 -0.21 13.01 4.37
CA LYS A 157 0.42 14.31 4.11
C LYS A 157 -0.04 14.89 2.76
N LYS A 158 0.54 14.43 1.66
CA LYS A 158 0.31 14.97 0.32
C LYS A 158 -0.36 13.95 -0.63
N ILE A 159 -0.37 12.66 -0.28
CA ILE A 159 -0.94 11.59 -1.08
C ILE A 159 -2.29 11.18 -0.50
N ASP A 160 -3.33 11.30 -1.30
CA ASP A 160 -4.70 10.97 -0.92
C ASP A 160 -4.93 9.45 -0.87
N ILE A 161 -6.07 9.06 -0.27
CA ILE A 161 -6.53 7.66 -0.25
C ILE A 161 -6.83 7.19 -1.67
N ASN A 162 -6.48 5.93 -1.97
CA ASN A 162 -6.71 5.31 -3.29
C ASN A 162 -6.15 6.15 -4.44
N GLN A 163 -5.02 6.81 -4.25
CA GLN A 163 -4.38 7.62 -5.28
C GLN A 163 -3.32 6.79 -6.00
N PRO A 164 -3.49 6.49 -7.31
CA PRO A 164 -2.45 5.89 -8.13
C PRO A 164 -1.33 6.91 -8.39
N LEU A 165 -0.10 6.42 -8.55
CA LEU A 165 1.08 7.28 -8.57
C LEU A 165 2.05 6.91 -9.68
N ILE A 166 2.75 7.92 -10.17
CA ILE A 166 3.91 7.80 -11.05
C ILE A 166 5.16 8.00 -10.20
N TYR A 167 6.06 7.03 -10.23
CA TYR A 167 7.38 7.12 -9.62
C TYR A 167 8.45 7.14 -10.70
N LYS A 168 9.23 8.21 -10.78
CA LYS A 168 10.46 8.24 -11.58
C LYS A 168 11.64 7.98 -10.67
N VAL A 169 12.21 6.79 -10.77
CA VAL A 169 13.25 6.28 -9.87
C VAL A 169 14.59 6.23 -10.60
N GLN A 170 15.64 6.69 -9.95
CA GLN A 170 17.03 6.50 -10.37
C GLN A 170 17.75 5.60 -9.36
N LEU A 171 18.22 4.43 -9.79
CA LEU A 171 19.05 3.56 -8.98
C LEU A 171 20.52 3.98 -9.13
N ILE A 172 21.07 4.62 -8.10
CA ILE A 172 22.40 5.23 -8.12
C ILE A 172 23.47 4.17 -7.92
N LYS A 173 23.28 3.27 -6.93
CA LYS A 173 24.31 2.30 -6.55
C LYS A 173 23.69 1.02 -5.99
N ILE A 174 24.34 -0.11 -6.29
CA ILE A 174 24.10 -1.41 -5.68
C ILE A 174 25.38 -1.83 -4.95
N LYS A 175 25.32 -1.87 -3.61
CA LYS A 175 26.39 -2.44 -2.79
C LYS A 175 26.02 -3.86 -2.43
N LYS A 176 26.72 -4.83 -3.01
CA LYS A 176 26.42 -6.25 -2.81
C LYS A 176 26.71 -6.66 -1.36
N LYS A 177 25.84 -7.51 -0.82
CA LYS A 177 25.96 -8.03 0.56
C LYS A 177 27.35 -8.58 0.90
N ASN A 178 28.02 -9.23 -0.07
CA ASN A 178 29.34 -9.84 0.16
C ASN A 178 30.51 -8.87 -0.05
N GLU A 179 30.27 -7.62 -0.44
CA GLU A 179 31.28 -6.56 -0.62
C GLU A 179 31.38 -5.62 0.58
N SER A 180 30.60 -5.87 1.66
CA SER A 180 30.70 -5.13 2.92
C SER A 180 31.80 -5.75 3.79
N ASN A 181 33.02 -5.27 3.61
CA ASN A 181 34.13 -5.36 4.56
C ASN A 181 34.53 -3.95 4.98
#